data_e67e8066d61b5b470c0c2e6424bf9dd8
#
_entry.id   e67e8066d61b5b470c0c2e6424bf9dd8
#
_cell.length_a   1.000
_cell.length_b   1.000
_cell.length_c   1.000
_cell.angle_alpha   90.00
_cell.angle_beta   90.00
_cell.angle_gamma   90.00
#
_symmetry.space_group_name_H-M   'P 1'
#
loop_
_entity.id
_entity.type
_entity.pdbx_description
1 polymer ?
#
loop_
_entity_poly.entity_id
_entity_poly.type
_entity_poly.pdbx_seq_one_letter_code
_entity_poly.pdbx_strand_id
1 'polypeptide(L)'
;MTNTANDMKYSRIWLFISCLMPVVLSGCRNDDSNSFENKVFISADSYEQTLRVQRDENVSEMTYGLTVGMAKPLDHDITVVLSMDKELLDNYRHAFYNEDAQLLPDANCNFSSLRTYIVAGSISSEVLSLDFVDLDKLDYKTDYVMPLSIKDASGEEILQSGRTVYVVIKEASLINVVADINDNRAWVEWKNKAPLKDMKQFTMEALINANSFTNEEISTVMGIEDNFLIRIGDNLHSKNQLNIAYGKDVGEEQNARGSLFVEKPLFETGQWYHIAVTFDKGYIKVYVDGELVAEKEEASVKGGEVLESVDFTTGESIDASGRPDEDGGRPRAFWFGYSYSTDDPTARDFDGMIAEARIWNRALTAEEINAENHFYKVSPDSEGLVAYWKFNDEKGASVTDHVNGNNLKADHEFLWVSLELPEK
;
A
#
# COMPACT_ATOMS: atom_id res chain seq x y z
N MET A 1 19.67 -49.40 -51.79
CA MET A 1 18.94 -50.67 -51.58
C MET A 1 17.76 -50.27 -50.71
N THR A 2 16.63 -49.83 -51.31
CA THR A 2 15.44 -50.63 -51.69
C THR A 2 14.85 -51.36 -50.51
N ASN A 3 13.68 -50.93 -50.02
CA ASN A 3 12.30 -51.36 -50.36
C ASN A 3 11.34 -50.68 -49.38
N THR A 4 10.42 -49.89 -49.82
CA THR A 4 9.10 -50.03 -50.44
C THR A 4 8.07 -50.87 -49.67
N ALA A 5 7.00 -50.17 -49.30
CA ALA A 5 5.57 -50.45 -49.51
C ALA A 5 4.92 -51.47 -48.55
N ASN A 6 3.79 -51.22 -48.03
CA ASN A 6 2.51 -51.29 -48.76
C ASN A 6 1.33 -50.81 -47.87
N ASP A 7 0.46 -50.11 -48.54
CA ASP A 7 -0.92 -49.78 -48.13
C ASP A 7 -1.77 -51.02 -47.82
N MET A 8 -2.69 -50.84 -46.88
CA MET A 8 -4.00 -51.48 -47.01
C MET A 8 -5.11 -50.66 -46.31
N LYS A 9 -5.95 -50.08 -47.18
CA LYS A 9 -7.25 -49.50 -46.84
C LYS A 9 -8.21 -50.58 -46.40
N TYR A 10 -8.85 -50.42 -45.26
CA TYR A 10 -10.15 -51.03 -44.97
C TYR A 10 -11.18 -49.98 -44.68
N SER A 11 -12.03 -49.74 -45.67
CA SER A 11 -13.34 -49.13 -45.62
C SER A 11 -14.27 -49.95 -44.76
N ARG A 12 -14.78 -49.37 -43.67
CA ARG A 12 -15.96 -49.91 -42.99
C ARG A 12 -17.10 -48.90 -43.07
N ILE A 13 -18.02 -49.25 -43.95
CA ILE A 13 -19.35 -48.64 -44.07
C ILE A 13 -20.09 -48.97 -42.78
N TRP A 14 -20.50 -47.94 -42.02
CA TRP A 14 -21.44 -48.03 -40.94
C TRP A 14 -22.79 -47.53 -41.44
N LEU A 15 -23.74 -48.49 -41.50
CA LEU A 15 -25.16 -48.26 -41.74
C LEU A 15 -25.73 -47.47 -40.57
N PHE A 16 -26.16 -46.21 -40.81
CA PHE A 16 -26.98 -45.47 -39.84
C PHE A 16 -28.41 -45.95 -39.96
N ILE A 17 -28.85 -46.76 -38.97
CA ILE A 17 -30.24 -47.00 -38.74
C ILE A 17 -30.78 -45.77 -37.97
N SER A 18 -31.55 -44.96 -38.67
CA SER A 18 -32.28 -43.84 -38.13
C SER A 18 -33.45 -44.36 -37.34
N CYS A 19 -33.30 -44.46 -36.01
CA CYS A 19 -34.40 -44.69 -35.11
C CYS A 19 -35.01 -43.33 -34.77
N LEU A 20 -36.08 -42.95 -35.47
CA LEU A 20 -36.92 -41.82 -35.09
C LEU A 20 -37.65 -42.16 -33.82
N MET A 21 -37.11 -41.72 -32.68
CA MET A 21 -37.84 -41.64 -31.42
C MET A 21 -38.59 -40.31 -31.37
N PRO A 22 -39.91 -40.28 -31.19
CA PRO A 22 -40.60 -39.01 -31.00
C PRO A 22 -40.17 -38.48 -29.61
N VAL A 23 -39.35 -37.43 -29.60
CA VAL A 23 -39.12 -36.63 -28.41
C VAL A 23 -40.44 -35.93 -28.07
N VAL A 24 -41.16 -36.47 -27.14
CA VAL A 24 -42.23 -35.77 -26.44
C VAL A 24 -41.55 -34.67 -25.65
N LEU A 25 -41.52 -33.45 -26.19
CA LEU A 25 -41.24 -32.26 -25.45
C LEU A 25 -42.40 -32.05 -24.47
N SER A 26 -42.35 -32.73 -23.34
CA SER A 26 -43.04 -32.24 -22.15
C SER A 26 -42.31 -30.99 -21.72
N GLY A 27 -42.73 -29.87 -22.24
CA GLY A 27 -42.36 -28.58 -21.71
C GLY A 27 -42.75 -28.58 -20.26
N CYS A 28 -41.77 -28.58 -19.37
CA CYS A 28 -42.00 -28.09 -18.01
C CYS A 28 -42.45 -26.65 -18.18
N ARG A 29 -43.76 -26.43 -18.11
CA ARG A 29 -44.30 -25.13 -17.74
C ARG A 29 -43.79 -24.88 -16.34
N ASN A 30 -42.73 -24.14 -16.19
CA ASN A 30 -42.41 -23.49 -14.94
C ASN A 30 -43.51 -22.44 -14.67
N ASP A 31 -44.60 -22.91 -14.07
CA ASP A 31 -45.55 -22.02 -13.39
C ASP A 31 -45.00 -21.51 -12.05
N ASP A 32 -43.72 -21.78 -11.73
CA ASP A 32 -43.03 -21.36 -10.50
C ASP A 32 -42.54 -19.89 -10.53
N SER A 33 -42.86 -19.13 -11.57
CA SER A 33 -42.50 -17.71 -11.61
C SER A 33 -43.23 -16.84 -10.58
N ASN A 34 -44.20 -17.41 -9.84
CA ASN A 34 -44.98 -16.70 -8.82
C ASN A 34 -44.70 -17.13 -7.37
N SER A 35 -43.80 -18.10 -7.13
CA SER A 35 -43.52 -18.57 -5.79
C SER A 35 -42.36 -17.83 -5.08
N PHE A 36 -41.84 -16.76 -5.66
CA PHE A 36 -40.84 -15.94 -5.01
C PHE A 36 -41.51 -15.09 -3.93
N GLU A 37 -41.37 -15.44 -2.67
CA GLU A 37 -41.79 -14.60 -1.54
C GLU A 37 -41.08 -13.25 -1.64
N ASN A 38 -41.86 -12.18 -1.71
CA ASN A 38 -41.31 -10.85 -1.76
C ASN A 38 -40.92 -10.43 -0.35
N LYS A 39 -39.64 -10.19 -0.11
CA LYS A 39 -39.12 -9.86 1.22
C LYS A 39 -38.34 -8.57 1.17
N VAL A 40 -38.44 -7.82 2.24
CA VAL A 40 -37.72 -6.55 2.43
C VAL A 40 -36.33 -6.84 3.02
N PHE A 41 -35.29 -6.19 2.50
CA PHE A 41 -33.93 -6.36 2.94
C PHE A 41 -33.12 -5.05 2.84
N ILE A 42 -32.05 -4.92 3.61
CA ILE A 42 -31.08 -3.84 3.47
C ILE A 42 -30.24 -4.08 2.21
N SER A 43 -30.22 -3.09 1.32
CA SER A 43 -29.43 -3.14 0.07
C SER A 43 -28.00 -2.71 0.37
N ALA A 44 -27.15 -3.67 0.68
CA ALA A 44 -25.74 -3.46 0.98
C ALA A 44 -24.91 -4.53 0.25
N ASP A 45 -23.71 -4.16 -0.21
CA ASP A 45 -22.81 -5.06 -0.94
C ASP A 45 -22.21 -6.14 -0.04
N SER A 46 -22.10 -5.86 1.25
CA SER A 46 -21.64 -6.80 2.26
C SER A 46 -22.35 -6.57 3.60
N TYR A 47 -22.24 -7.54 4.50
CA TYR A 47 -22.77 -7.42 5.88
C TYR A 47 -22.02 -6.36 6.71
N GLU A 48 -20.76 -6.10 6.42
CA GLU A 48 -19.96 -5.04 7.02
C GLU A 48 -19.83 -3.87 6.03
N GLN A 49 -20.16 -2.67 6.48
CA GLN A 49 -20.00 -1.40 5.78
C GLN A 49 -19.00 -0.55 6.55
N THR A 50 -17.77 -0.49 6.08
CA THR A 50 -16.70 0.20 6.79
C THR A 50 -16.61 1.67 6.38
N LEU A 51 -16.66 2.56 7.36
CA LEU A 51 -16.36 3.98 7.26
C LEU A 51 -14.98 4.24 7.84
N ARG A 52 -14.05 4.73 7.01
CA ARG A 52 -12.68 5.02 7.42
C ARG A 52 -12.51 6.50 7.73
N VAL A 53 -12.14 6.81 8.96
CA VAL A 53 -11.93 8.18 9.45
C VAL A 53 -10.48 8.55 9.31
N GLN A 54 -10.18 9.57 8.51
CA GLN A 54 -8.84 10.16 8.39
C GLN A 54 -8.61 11.14 9.53
N ARG A 55 -7.80 10.75 10.47
CA ARG A 55 -7.58 11.48 11.72
C ARG A 55 -6.75 12.75 11.56
N ASP A 56 -5.75 12.68 10.70
CA ASP A 56 -4.85 13.79 10.39
C ASP A 56 -5.51 14.94 9.60
N GLU A 57 -6.68 14.69 9.01
CA GLU A 57 -7.50 15.71 8.35
C GLU A 57 -8.55 16.32 9.30
N ASN A 58 -8.54 15.96 10.60
CA ASN A 58 -9.54 16.37 11.60
C ASN A 58 -10.98 16.10 11.13
N VAL A 59 -11.20 14.96 10.48
CA VAL A 59 -12.54 14.55 10.04
C VAL A 59 -13.36 14.22 11.28
N SER A 60 -14.25 15.13 11.66
CA SER A 60 -15.15 14.95 12.81
C SER A 60 -16.54 14.46 12.42
N GLU A 61 -16.91 14.55 11.15
CA GLU A 61 -18.24 14.20 10.65
C GLU A 61 -18.17 13.35 9.40
N MET A 62 -19.02 12.33 9.31
CA MET A 62 -19.19 11.49 8.11
C MET A 62 -20.67 11.17 7.91
N THR A 63 -21.06 11.00 6.65
CA THR A 63 -22.43 10.59 6.28
C THR A 63 -22.37 9.28 5.50
N TYR A 64 -23.23 8.33 5.85
CA TYR A 64 -23.39 7.07 5.13
C TYR A 64 -24.84 6.94 4.61
N GLY A 65 -25.01 6.67 3.33
CA GLY A 65 -26.30 6.47 2.70
C GLY A 65 -26.70 4.99 2.66
N LEU A 66 -27.83 4.66 3.29
CA LEU A 66 -28.39 3.32 3.29
C LEU A 66 -29.67 3.24 2.47
N THR A 67 -29.88 2.19 1.70
CA THR A 67 -31.16 1.89 1.04
C THR A 67 -31.70 0.54 1.48
N VAL A 68 -33.02 0.40 1.39
CA VAL A 68 -33.74 -0.83 1.63
C VAL A 68 -34.40 -1.27 0.34
N GLY A 69 -34.38 -2.54 0.02
CA GLY A 69 -34.92 -3.09 -1.22
C GLY A 69 -35.90 -4.23 -1.01
N MET A 70 -36.55 -4.59 -2.12
CA MET A 70 -37.40 -5.77 -2.23
C MET A 70 -37.32 -6.33 -3.66
N ALA A 71 -37.67 -7.61 -3.83
CA ALA A 71 -37.49 -8.29 -5.12
C ALA A 71 -38.54 -7.86 -6.18
N LYS A 72 -39.75 -7.47 -5.76
CA LYS A 72 -40.83 -7.09 -6.65
C LYS A 72 -41.53 -5.83 -6.12
N PRO A 73 -42.00 -4.90 -7.00
CA PRO A 73 -42.75 -3.74 -6.55
C PRO A 73 -44.12 -4.16 -6.01
N LEU A 74 -44.60 -3.40 -5.03
CA LEU A 74 -45.98 -3.49 -4.53
C LEU A 74 -46.85 -2.34 -5.08
N ASP A 75 -48.17 -2.45 -4.94
CA ASP A 75 -49.13 -1.47 -5.34
C ASP A 75 -49.43 -0.40 -4.27
N HIS A 76 -48.74 -0.46 -3.15
CA HIS A 76 -48.85 0.43 -2.00
C HIS A 76 -47.49 0.81 -1.44
N ASP A 77 -47.45 1.88 -0.65
CA ASP A 77 -46.24 2.36 -0.03
C ASP A 77 -45.88 1.49 1.22
N ILE A 78 -44.60 1.27 1.44
CA ILE A 78 -44.08 0.56 2.61
C ILE A 78 -43.27 1.54 3.43
N THR A 79 -43.54 1.59 4.75
CA THR A 79 -42.68 2.23 5.72
C THR A 79 -41.73 1.17 6.31
N VAL A 80 -40.41 1.41 6.21
CA VAL A 80 -39.41 0.56 6.82
C VAL A 80 -38.81 1.26 8.01
N VAL A 81 -38.85 0.61 9.15
CA VAL A 81 -38.29 1.11 10.44
C VAL A 81 -37.06 0.29 10.78
N LEU A 82 -35.92 0.94 10.92
CA LEU A 82 -34.68 0.34 11.40
C LEU A 82 -34.41 0.76 12.86
N SER A 83 -33.55 0.02 13.52
CA SER A 83 -33.00 0.41 14.83
C SER A 83 -31.59 -0.13 15.01
N MET A 84 -30.81 0.56 15.84
CA MET A 84 -29.54 0.02 16.35
C MET A 84 -29.85 -1.18 17.26
N ASP A 85 -29.28 -2.34 16.95
CA ASP A 85 -29.47 -3.60 17.66
C ASP A 85 -28.21 -3.96 18.44
N LYS A 86 -28.04 -3.31 19.59
CA LYS A 86 -26.79 -3.38 20.39
C LYS A 86 -26.45 -4.80 20.86
N GLU A 87 -27.45 -5.68 20.95
CA GLU A 87 -27.26 -7.08 21.36
C GLU A 87 -26.52 -7.90 20.30
N LEU A 88 -26.41 -7.40 19.05
CA LEU A 88 -25.72 -8.06 17.96
C LEU A 88 -24.20 -7.79 17.92
N LEU A 89 -23.64 -7.05 18.86
CA LEU A 89 -22.19 -6.81 18.90
C LEU A 89 -21.41 -8.10 19.05
N ASP A 90 -21.84 -9.02 19.92
CA ASP A 90 -21.15 -10.30 20.09
C ASP A 90 -21.25 -11.18 18.84
N ASN A 91 -22.37 -11.08 18.10
CA ASN A 91 -22.49 -11.74 16.80
C ASN A 91 -21.47 -11.17 15.78
N TYR A 92 -21.28 -9.86 15.79
CA TYR A 92 -20.25 -9.22 14.96
C TYR A 92 -18.86 -9.71 15.31
N ARG A 93 -18.49 -9.66 16.59
CA ARG A 93 -17.17 -10.09 17.08
C ARG A 93 -16.84 -11.51 16.62
N HIS A 94 -17.77 -12.43 16.79
CA HIS A 94 -17.58 -13.81 16.35
C HIS A 94 -17.55 -13.99 14.83
N ALA A 95 -18.42 -13.29 14.09
CA ALA A 95 -18.52 -13.45 12.65
C ALA A 95 -17.32 -12.86 11.89
N PHE A 96 -16.73 -11.77 12.42
CA PHE A 96 -15.63 -11.03 11.80
C PHE A 96 -14.29 -11.21 12.54
N TYR A 97 -14.22 -12.10 13.53
CA TYR A 97 -13.02 -12.39 14.32
C TYR A 97 -12.40 -11.14 14.97
N ASN A 98 -13.23 -10.20 15.42
CA ASN A 98 -12.83 -8.93 16.01
C ASN A 98 -13.36 -8.83 17.46
N GLU A 99 -12.67 -9.48 18.40
CA GLU A 99 -13.08 -9.56 19.80
C GLU A 99 -13.02 -8.20 20.52
N ASP A 100 -12.16 -7.28 20.07
CA ASP A 100 -11.93 -5.97 20.66
C ASP A 100 -12.91 -4.89 20.18
N ALA A 101 -13.71 -5.18 19.15
CA ALA A 101 -14.70 -4.23 18.62
C ALA A 101 -15.67 -3.75 19.71
N GLN A 102 -16.02 -2.48 19.68
CA GLN A 102 -16.94 -1.85 20.65
C GLN A 102 -18.19 -1.29 19.95
N LEU A 103 -19.28 -1.10 20.72
CA LEU A 103 -20.42 -0.39 20.19
C LEU A 103 -20.07 1.07 19.94
N LEU A 104 -20.51 1.60 18.78
CA LEU A 104 -20.47 3.03 18.54
C LEU A 104 -21.32 3.74 19.60
N PRO A 105 -20.78 4.74 20.33
CA PRO A 105 -21.55 5.47 21.33
C PRO A 105 -22.72 6.25 20.69
N ASP A 106 -23.86 6.27 21.34
CA ASP A 106 -25.05 6.99 20.86
C ASP A 106 -24.78 8.48 20.58
N ALA A 107 -23.84 9.08 21.31
CA ALA A 107 -23.45 10.48 21.13
C ALA A 107 -22.80 10.75 19.76
N ASN A 108 -22.25 9.72 19.11
CA ASN A 108 -21.65 9.85 17.79
C ASN A 108 -22.65 9.63 16.65
N CYS A 109 -23.94 9.37 16.97
CA CYS A 109 -25.00 9.17 16.00
C CYS A 109 -25.91 10.40 15.95
N ASN A 110 -25.89 11.15 14.87
CA ASN A 110 -26.70 12.36 14.68
C ASN A 110 -27.79 12.15 13.62
N PHE A 111 -28.69 11.20 13.86
CA PHE A 111 -29.84 10.99 12.99
C PHE A 111 -31.12 10.96 13.82
N SER A 112 -32.11 11.74 13.39
CA SER A 112 -33.37 11.96 14.12
C SER A 112 -34.37 10.81 13.91
N SER A 113 -34.20 10.02 12.85
CA SER A 113 -35.13 8.93 12.50
C SER A 113 -34.40 7.84 11.71
N LEU A 114 -34.58 6.60 12.11
CA LEU A 114 -34.15 5.41 11.37
C LEU A 114 -35.34 4.84 10.58
N ARG A 115 -35.93 5.66 9.71
CA ARG A 115 -37.11 5.31 8.92
C ARG A 115 -36.95 5.75 7.47
N THR A 116 -37.30 4.85 6.53
CA THR A 116 -37.33 5.13 5.09
C THR A 116 -38.58 4.54 4.47
N TYR A 117 -38.86 4.85 3.20
CA TYR A 117 -40.06 4.48 2.49
C TYR A 117 -39.71 3.86 1.15
N ILE A 118 -40.44 2.78 0.78
CA ILE A 118 -40.48 2.24 -0.59
C ILE A 118 -41.83 2.64 -1.14
N VAL A 119 -41.85 3.54 -2.13
CA VAL A 119 -43.12 4.01 -2.71
C VAL A 119 -43.72 2.95 -3.64
N ALA A 120 -45.03 2.96 -3.79
CA ALA A 120 -45.78 2.06 -4.68
C ALA A 120 -45.13 2.02 -6.07
N GLY A 121 -44.93 0.82 -6.60
CA GLY A 121 -44.29 0.59 -7.89
C GLY A 121 -42.77 0.62 -7.90
N SER A 122 -42.12 0.94 -6.79
CA SER A 122 -40.67 0.89 -6.62
C SER A 122 -40.22 -0.43 -5.96
N ILE A 123 -38.94 -0.81 -6.18
CA ILE A 123 -38.27 -1.92 -5.51
C ILE A 123 -37.18 -1.45 -4.55
N SER A 124 -36.94 -0.14 -4.44
CA SER A 124 -35.93 0.46 -3.58
C SER A 124 -36.49 1.66 -2.84
N SER A 125 -36.03 1.87 -1.64
CA SER A 125 -36.34 3.05 -0.84
C SER A 125 -35.56 4.29 -1.31
N GLU A 126 -35.99 5.45 -0.81
CA GLU A 126 -35.12 6.63 -0.76
C GLU A 126 -33.90 6.32 0.13
N VAL A 127 -32.81 7.05 -0.09
CA VAL A 127 -31.59 6.92 0.70
C VAL A 127 -31.86 7.43 2.13
N LEU A 128 -31.64 6.57 3.10
CA LEU A 128 -31.59 6.94 4.51
C LEU A 128 -30.20 7.45 4.85
N SER A 129 -30.07 8.72 5.20
CA SER A 129 -28.83 9.33 5.63
C SER A 129 -28.54 8.96 7.08
N LEU A 130 -27.36 8.43 7.32
CA LEU A 130 -26.80 8.17 8.67
C LEU A 130 -25.64 9.12 8.87
N ASP A 131 -25.83 10.14 9.71
CA ASP A 131 -24.84 11.16 9.98
C ASP A 131 -24.11 10.84 11.28
N PHE A 132 -22.80 10.76 11.21
CA PHE A 132 -21.91 10.48 12.34
C PHE A 132 -21.11 11.74 12.67
N VAL A 133 -20.96 12.02 13.97
CA VAL A 133 -20.34 13.24 14.48
C VAL A 133 -19.33 12.93 15.56
N ASP A 134 -18.45 13.90 15.87
CA ASP A 134 -17.43 13.80 16.92
C ASP A 134 -16.50 12.57 16.74
N LEU A 135 -16.26 12.15 15.50
CA LEU A 135 -15.47 10.98 15.18
C LEU A 135 -13.99 11.13 15.56
N ASP A 136 -13.48 12.36 15.56
CA ASP A 136 -12.16 12.77 16.03
C ASP A 136 -11.92 12.52 17.53
N LYS A 137 -13.00 12.30 18.30
CA LYS A 137 -12.94 12.04 19.75
C LYS A 137 -12.94 10.53 20.09
N LEU A 138 -13.16 9.67 19.10
CA LEU A 138 -13.13 8.23 19.29
C LEU A 138 -11.69 7.73 19.46
N ASP A 139 -11.50 6.64 20.19
CA ASP A 139 -10.22 5.95 20.24
C ASP A 139 -9.94 5.27 18.88
N TYR A 140 -8.93 5.74 18.17
CA TYR A 140 -8.60 5.28 16.82
C TYR A 140 -8.09 3.82 16.74
N LYS A 141 -7.64 3.25 17.86
CA LYS A 141 -7.22 1.84 17.93
C LYS A 141 -8.40 0.87 18.03
N THR A 142 -9.60 1.41 18.24
CA THR A 142 -10.82 0.64 18.47
C THR A 142 -11.72 0.71 17.25
N ASP A 143 -12.16 -0.45 16.77
CA ASP A 143 -13.21 -0.54 15.74
C ASP A 143 -14.58 -0.34 16.43
N TYR A 144 -15.32 0.68 16.02
CA TYR A 144 -16.65 0.97 16.56
C TYR A 144 -17.73 0.47 15.62
N VAL A 145 -18.63 -0.34 16.15
CA VAL A 145 -19.67 -1.05 15.39
C VAL A 145 -21.05 -0.53 15.73
N MET A 146 -21.84 -0.21 14.71
CA MET A 146 -23.26 0.07 14.82
C MET A 146 -24.04 -1.04 14.09
N PRO A 147 -24.56 -2.07 14.81
CA PRO A 147 -25.46 -3.04 14.23
C PRO A 147 -26.81 -2.41 13.91
N LEU A 148 -27.20 -2.35 12.65
CA LEU A 148 -28.45 -1.75 12.19
C LEU A 148 -29.37 -2.82 11.60
N SER A 149 -30.57 -2.98 12.17
CA SER A 149 -31.52 -4.01 11.77
C SER A 149 -32.88 -3.45 11.39
N ILE A 150 -33.53 -4.03 10.36
CA ILE A 150 -34.94 -3.76 10.09
C ILE A 150 -35.78 -4.35 11.22
N LYS A 151 -36.59 -3.52 11.86
CA LYS A 151 -37.54 -3.93 12.91
C LYS A 151 -38.96 -4.14 12.43
N ASP A 152 -39.39 -3.34 11.46
CA ASP A 152 -40.71 -3.41 10.85
C ASP A 152 -40.68 -2.92 9.38
N ALA A 153 -41.53 -3.49 8.56
CA ALA A 153 -41.66 -3.15 7.15
C ALA A 153 -43.14 -3.10 6.76
N SER A 154 -43.96 -2.39 7.53
CA SER A 154 -45.45 -2.25 7.30
C SER A 154 -46.16 -3.60 7.22
N GLY A 155 -45.68 -4.62 7.92
CA GLY A 155 -46.27 -5.97 7.89
C GLY A 155 -45.72 -6.90 6.80
N GLU A 156 -44.88 -6.40 5.89
CA GLU A 156 -44.19 -7.22 4.91
C GLU A 156 -43.11 -8.11 5.54
N GLU A 157 -42.87 -9.25 4.92
CA GLU A 157 -41.83 -10.18 5.41
C GLU A 157 -40.41 -9.60 5.22
N ILE A 158 -39.56 -9.79 6.22
CA ILE A 158 -38.18 -9.36 6.21
C ILE A 158 -37.28 -10.56 5.87
N LEU A 159 -36.40 -10.40 4.89
CA LEU A 159 -35.38 -11.40 4.55
C LEU A 159 -34.36 -11.48 5.68
N GLN A 160 -34.29 -12.61 6.37
CA GLN A 160 -33.45 -12.78 7.56
C GLN A 160 -31.96 -12.58 7.27
N SER A 161 -31.46 -13.02 6.12
CA SER A 161 -30.08 -12.82 5.69
C SER A 161 -29.76 -11.39 5.27
N GLY A 162 -30.76 -10.56 4.96
CA GLY A 162 -30.62 -9.14 4.61
C GLY A 162 -31.21 -8.19 5.65
N ARG A 163 -31.53 -8.69 6.83
CA ARG A 163 -32.15 -7.91 7.90
C ARG A 163 -31.21 -6.94 8.59
N THR A 164 -29.94 -7.31 8.71
CA THR A 164 -28.94 -6.58 9.50
C THR A 164 -27.72 -6.25 8.67
N VAL A 165 -27.18 -5.05 8.88
CA VAL A 165 -25.87 -4.61 8.41
C VAL A 165 -25.10 -4.04 9.59
N TYR A 166 -23.78 -4.21 9.59
CA TYR A 166 -22.89 -3.64 10.58
C TYR A 166 -22.18 -2.43 9.95
N VAL A 167 -22.51 -1.23 10.40
CA VAL A 167 -21.74 -0.03 10.02
C VAL A 167 -20.59 0.07 11.00
N VAL A 168 -19.37 0.04 10.47
CA VAL A 168 -18.14 -0.03 11.27
C VAL A 168 -17.30 1.21 10.99
N ILE A 169 -16.99 1.93 12.05
CA ILE A 169 -16.11 3.10 12.01
C ILE A 169 -14.73 2.66 12.44
N LYS A 170 -13.76 2.80 11.53
CA LYS A 170 -12.35 2.44 11.72
C LYS A 170 -11.46 3.62 11.37
N GLU A 171 -10.25 3.64 11.91
CA GLU A 171 -9.22 4.55 11.42
C GLU A 171 -8.89 4.24 9.96
N ALA A 172 -8.74 5.28 9.16
CA ALA A 172 -8.19 5.13 7.83
C ALA A 172 -6.71 4.77 7.91
N SER A 173 -6.29 3.83 7.10
CA SER A 173 -4.87 3.53 6.95
C SER A 173 -4.14 4.75 6.39
N LEU A 174 -2.94 5.02 6.89
CA LEU A 174 -2.13 6.13 6.41
C LEU A 174 -1.53 5.85 5.04
N ILE A 175 -1.25 4.57 4.77
CA ILE A 175 -0.79 4.08 3.46
C ILE A 175 -1.72 2.95 3.01
N ASN A 176 -2.24 3.07 1.79
CA ASN A 176 -3.16 2.10 1.19
C ASN A 176 -2.58 1.40 -0.05
N VAL A 177 -1.53 1.99 -0.62
CA VAL A 177 -0.83 1.46 -1.80
C VAL A 177 0.65 1.75 -1.66
N VAL A 178 1.47 0.81 -2.09
CA VAL A 178 2.94 0.94 -2.17
C VAL A 178 3.44 0.41 -3.51
N ALA A 179 4.67 0.76 -3.88
CA ALA A 179 5.33 0.17 -5.04
C ALA A 179 6.21 -1.01 -4.61
N ASP A 180 6.01 -2.17 -5.23
CA ASP A 180 7.01 -3.23 -5.27
C ASP A 180 7.98 -2.90 -6.40
N ILE A 181 9.26 -2.78 -6.05
CA ILE A 181 10.34 -2.38 -6.96
C ILE A 181 11.15 -3.59 -7.46
N ASN A 182 10.71 -4.80 -7.17
CA ASN A 182 11.36 -6.01 -7.63
C ASN A 182 11.57 -5.98 -9.16
N ASP A 183 12.76 -6.39 -9.64
CA ASP A 183 13.17 -6.35 -11.04
C ASP A 183 13.03 -4.96 -11.72
N ASN A 184 12.95 -3.88 -10.94
CA ASN A 184 12.81 -2.52 -11.44
C ASN A 184 13.86 -1.61 -10.79
N ARG A 185 14.19 -0.52 -11.47
CA ARG A 185 15.18 0.46 -11.04
C ARG A 185 14.61 1.83 -11.24
N ALA A 186 14.61 2.65 -10.20
CA ALA A 186 14.13 4.01 -10.31
C ALA A 186 15.24 5.00 -10.01
N TRP A 187 15.24 6.14 -10.72
CA TRP A 187 16.21 7.21 -10.55
C TRP A 187 15.55 8.56 -10.46
N VAL A 188 16.27 9.50 -9.86
CA VAL A 188 15.83 10.89 -9.76
C VAL A 188 16.52 11.73 -10.83
N GLU A 189 15.74 12.46 -11.60
CA GLU A 189 16.24 13.57 -12.43
C GLU A 189 16.01 14.88 -11.68
N TRP A 190 17.08 15.39 -11.05
CA TRP A 190 16.97 16.57 -10.19
C TRP A 190 16.65 17.83 -10.99
N LYS A 191 15.49 18.42 -10.77
CA LYS A 191 15.10 19.72 -11.35
C LYS A 191 15.70 20.90 -10.58
N ASN A 192 15.73 20.79 -9.26
CA ASN A 192 16.35 21.77 -8.38
C ASN A 192 17.51 21.13 -7.61
N LYS A 193 18.73 21.34 -8.10
CA LYS A 193 19.94 20.77 -7.52
C LYS A 193 20.48 21.57 -6.33
N ALA A 194 20.08 22.84 -6.16
CA ALA A 194 20.71 23.75 -5.19
C ALA A 194 20.63 23.25 -3.73
N PRO A 195 19.49 22.74 -3.20
CA PRO A 195 19.42 22.30 -1.83
C PRO A 195 20.09 20.94 -1.58
N LEU A 196 20.54 20.24 -2.63
CA LEU A 196 21.08 18.87 -2.57
C LEU A 196 22.60 18.83 -2.77
N LYS A 197 23.23 20.00 -3.02
CA LYS A 197 24.67 20.14 -3.19
C LYS A 197 25.36 20.40 -1.86
N ASP A 198 26.50 19.72 -1.66
CA ASP A 198 27.38 19.94 -0.50
C ASP A 198 26.61 19.97 0.84
N MET A 199 25.67 19.04 0.99
CA MET A 199 24.82 18.95 2.17
C MET A 199 25.66 18.59 3.39
N LYS A 200 25.83 19.54 4.31
CA LYS A 200 26.55 19.32 5.58
C LYS A 200 25.69 18.66 6.64
N GLN A 201 24.39 18.79 6.50
CA GLN A 201 23.38 18.13 7.32
C GLN A 201 22.28 17.60 6.41
N PHE A 202 21.84 16.39 6.69
CA PHE A 202 20.68 15.82 6.01
C PHE A 202 20.12 14.63 6.80
N THR A 203 18.92 14.22 6.45
CA THR A 203 18.33 12.93 6.81
C THR A 203 17.79 12.27 5.55
N MET A 204 18.08 10.99 5.38
CA MET A 204 17.44 10.12 4.40
C MET A 204 16.61 9.09 5.12
N GLU A 205 15.38 8.89 4.71
CA GLU A 205 14.50 7.88 5.29
C GLU A 205 13.64 7.19 4.24
N ALA A 206 13.30 5.95 4.52
CA ALA A 206 12.37 5.15 3.74
C ALA A 206 11.71 4.08 4.61
N LEU A 207 10.49 3.73 4.26
CA LEU A 207 9.79 2.55 4.77
C LEU A 207 9.95 1.43 3.75
N ILE A 208 10.45 0.27 4.16
CA ILE A 208 10.76 -0.85 3.28
C ILE A 208 10.21 -2.17 3.80
N ASN A 209 9.92 -3.09 2.87
CA ASN A 209 9.59 -4.48 3.16
C ASN A 209 10.26 -5.37 2.11
N ALA A 210 11.25 -6.15 2.50
CA ALA A 210 11.99 -7.00 1.57
C ALA A 210 11.28 -8.34 1.33
N ASN A 211 11.15 -8.73 0.06
CA ASN A 211 10.66 -10.05 -0.33
C ASN A 211 11.74 -11.12 -0.16
N SER A 212 13.00 -10.75 -0.45
CA SER A 212 14.14 -11.64 -0.29
C SER A 212 15.44 -10.88 -0.01
N PHE A 213 16.49 -11.61 0.44
CA PHE A 213 17.86 -11.16 0.57
C PHE A 213 18.80 -12.12 -0.17
N THR A 214 18.44 -12.48 -1.38
CA THR A 214 19.17 -13.49 -2.17
C THR A 214 20.20 -12.91 -3.11
N ASN A 215 20.25 -11.57 -3.27
CA ASN A 215 21.22 -10.93 -4.15
C ASN A 215 22.67 -11.28 -3.79
N GLU A 216 23.49 -11.47 -4.81
CA GLU A 216 24.87 -11.96 -4.63
C GLU A 216 25.74 -10.94 -3.90
N GLU A 217 25.57 -9.64 -4.19
CA GLU A 217 26.35 -8.58 -3.57
C GLU A 217 25.60 -7.89 -2.44
N ILE A 218 24.64 -7.04 -2.79
CA ILE A 218 23.88 -6.19 -1.87
C ILE A 218 22.45 -6.02 -2.37
N SER A 219 21.56 -5.52 -1.50
CA SER A 219 20.25 -5.00 -1.88
C SER A 219 20.23 -3.50 -1.63
N THR A 220 20.14 -2.70 -2.69
CA THR A 220 20.18 -1.25 -2.60
C THR A 220 18.82 -0.66 -2.27
N VAL A 221 18.69 0.08 -1.18
CA VAL A 221 17.45 0.80 -0.85
C VAL A 221 17.41 2.11 -1.63
N MET A 222 18.32 3.05 -1.34
CA MET A 222 18.39 4.33 -2.04
C MET A 222 19.74 5.03 -1.85
N GLY A 223 20.11 5.85 -2.81
CA GLY A 223 21.31 6.70 -2.75
C GLY A 223 22.19 6.62 -3.99
N ILE A 224 23.44 7.01 -3.82
CA ILE A 224 24.45 7.06 -4.89
C ILE A 224 25.64 6.18 -4.48
N GLU A 225 25.98 5.20 -5.31
CA GLU A 225 27.17 4.35 -5.10
C GLU A 225 28.44 5.18 -5.04
N ASP A 226 29.34 4.85 -4.11
CA ASP A 226 30.56 5.56 -3.80
C ASP A 226 30.42 7.00 -3.27
N ASN A 227 29.20 7.44 -2.99
CA ASN A 227 28.91 8.74 -2.42
C ASN A 227 28.17 8.61 -1.07
N PHE A 228 26.86 8.32 -1.10
CA PHE A 228 26.10 8.00 0.11
C PHE A 228 24.95 7.06 -0.26
N LEU A 229 24.93 5.87 0.34
CA LEU A 229 24.06 4.78 -0.05
C LEU A 229 23.53 4.04 1.16
N ILE A 230 22.22 3.90 1.25
CA ILE A 230 21.55 2.98 2.17
C ILE A 230 21.37 1.65 1.45
N ARG A 231 21.98 0.59 1.98
CA ARG A 231 21.96 -0.75 1.38
C ARG A 231 21.87 -1.85 2.44
N ILE A 232 21.46 -3.03 2.03
CA ILE A 232 21.32 -4.21 2.87
C ILE A 232 22.25 -5.28 2.32
N GLY A 233 22.99 -5.95 3.22
CA GLY A 233 23.98 -6.94 2.86
C GLY A 233 25.34 -6.37 2.43
N ASP A 234 26.30 -7.26 2.35
CA ASP A 234 27.65 -7.05 1.81
C ASP A 234 28.30 -8.42 1.60
N ASN A 235 29.37 -8.48 0.78
CA ASN A 235 30.10 -9.74 0.52
C ASN A 235 30.72 -10.38 1.77
N LEU A 236 31.05 -9.58 2.78
CA LEU A 236 31.69 -10.03 4.03
C LEU A 236 30.73 -10.05 5.23
N HIS A 237 29.48 -9.69 5.04
CA HIS A 237 28.47 -9.53 6.08
C HIS A 237 27.19 -10.31 5.75
N SER A 238 26.28 -10.38 6.72
CA SER A 238 24.98 -11.03 6.51
C SER A 238 24.17 -10.32 5.41
N LYS A 239 23.52 -11.08 4.56
CA LYS A 239 22.74 -10.56 3.41
C LYS A 239 21.56 -9.68 3.82
N ASN A 240 21.11 -9.77 5.05
CA ASN A 240 20.00 -9.00 5.65
C ASN A 240 20.49 -7.95 6.67
N GLN A 241 21.76 -7.57 6.63
CA GLN A 241 22.36 -6.59 7.55
C GLN A 241 22.37 -5.20 6.90
N LEU A 242 21.79 -4.21 7.58
CA LEU A 242 21.82 -2.82 7.13
C LEU A 242 23.24 -2.25 7.11
N ASN A 243 23.59 -1.56 6.05
CA ASN A 243 24.88 -0.92 5.87
C ASN A 243 24.72 0.45 5.23
N ILE A 244 25.36 1.46 5.79
CA ILE A 244 25.48 2.79 5.22
C ILE A 244 26.87 2.92 4.60
N ALA A 245 26.90 2.87 3.26
CA ALA A 245 28.14 3.08 2.53
C ALA A 245 28.28 4.57 2.18
N TYR A 246 29.48 5.10 2.33
CA TYR A 246 29.75 6.51 2.02
C TYR A 246 31.12 6.69 1.38
N GLY A 247 31.28 7.78 0.62
CA GLY A 247 32.52 8.09 -0.06
C GLY A 247 32.67 9.57 -0.31
N LYS A 248 33.90 10.00 -0.61
CA LYS A 248 34.21 11.41 -0.85
C LYS A 248 34.23 11.77 -2.33
N ASP A 249 34.79 10.91 -3.15
CA ASP A 249 35.00 11.18 -4.59
C ASP A 249 34.31 10.09 -5.41
N VAL A 250 33.21 10.47 -6.05
CA VAL A 250 32.44 9.59 -6.91
C VAL A 250 33.32 9.13 -8.08
N GLY A 251 33.73 7.88 -8.05
CA GLY A 251 34.34 7.22 -9.20
C GLY A 251 35.84 7.07 -9.23
N GLU A 252 36.61 7.68 -8.38
CA GLU A 252 38.03 7.74 -8.67
C GLU A 252 38.91 6.76 -7.88
N GLU A 253 38.74 6.57 -6.58
CA GLU A 253 39.59 5.62 -5.86
C GLU A 253 38.84 4.83 -4.78
N GLN A 254 39.08 3.53 -4.71
CA GLN A 254 38.59 2.67 -3.62
C GLN A 254 39.03 3.14 -2.22
N ASN A 255 39.98 4.07 -2.15
CA ASN A 255 40.50 4.60 -0.89
C ASN A 255 39.63 5.70 -0.26
N ALA A 256 38.71 6.30 -1.05
CA ALA A 256 37.83 7.36 -0.58
C ALA A 256 36.47 6.84 -0.04
N ARG A 257 36.41 5.59 0.42
CA ARG A 257 35.18 4.92 0.87
C ARG A 257 35.22 4.53 2.33
N GLY A 258 34.04 4.53 2.96
CA GLY A 258 33.80 4.04 4.30
C GLY A 258 32.45 3.35 4.41
N SER A 259 32.24 2.68 5.53
CA SER A 259 30.97 2.00 5.82
C SER A 259 30.63 2.09 7.30
N LEU A 260 29.33 2.07 7.60
CA LEU A 260 28.79 1.86 8.93
C LEU A 260 27.81 0.68 8.86
N PHE A 261 28.23 -0.45 9.41
CA PHE A 261 27.39 -1.64 9.52
C PHE A 261 26.54 -1.59 10.80
N VAL A 262 25.26 -1.91 10.66
CA VAL A 262 24.34 -2.05 11.78
C VAL A 262 24.37 -3.49 12.25
N GLU A 263 24.84 -3.74 13.47
CA GLU A 263 24.94 -5.11 13.98
C GLU A 263 23.56 -5.74 14.18
N LYS A 264 22.58 -4.95 14.63
CA LYS A 264 21.18 -5.36 14.84
C LYS A 264 20.25 -4.16 14.70
N PRO A 265 18.98 -4.37 14.29
CA PRO A 265 18.40 -5.67 13.91
C PRO A 265 19.00 -6.21 12.60
N LEU A 266 18.93 -7.54 12.40
CA LEU A 266 18.99 -8.14 11.07
C LEU A 266 17.58 -8.15 10.52
N PHE A 267 17.40 -7.74 9.26
CA PHE A 267 16.08 -7.61 8.66
C PHE A 267 15.49 -8.98 8.31
N GLU A 268 14.18 -9.09 8.46
CA GLU A 268 13.40 -10.27 8.07
C GLU A 268 12.58 -9.97 6.83
N THR A 269 12.35 -10.99 6.00
CA THR A 269 11.50 -10.86 4.80
C THR A 269 10.03 -10.73 5.20
N GLY A 270 9.28 -9.94 4.43
CA GLY A 270 7.85 -9.72 4.67
C GLY A 270 7.53 -8.83 5.86
N GLN A 271 8.53 -8.21 6.50
CA GLN A 271 8.35 -7.27 7.60
C GLN A 271 8.67 -5.84 7.17
N TRP A 272 7.86 -4.88 7.59
CA TRP A 272 8.10 -3.45 7.37
C TRP A 272 9.11 -2.92 8.37
N TYR A 273 10.04 -2.11 7.87
CA TYR A 273 11.03 -1.38 8.66
C TYR A 273 11.12 0.06 8.19
N HIS A 274 11.02 0.99 9.12
CA HIS A 274 11.38 2.38 8.85
C HIS A 274 12.87 2.58 9.11
N ILE A 275 13.61 3.01 8.08
CA ILE A 275 15.02 3.35 8.17
C ILE A 275 15.15 4.85 8.11
N ALA A 276 15.84 5.47 9.08
CA ALA A 276 16.27 6.86 9.00
C ALA A 276 17.78 6.96 9.25
N VAL A 277 18.47 7.68 8.37
CA VAL A 277 19.91 7.93 8.45
C VAL A 277 20.14 9.42 8.51
N THR A 278 20.61 9.92 9.64
CA THR A 278 20.98 11.32 9.82
C THR A 278 22.48 11.53 9.63
N PHE A 279 22.83 12.63 9.02
CA PHE A 279 24.22 13.06 8.82
C PHE A 279 24.38 14.51 9.30
N ASP A 280 25.42 14.76 10.10
CA ASP A 280 25.82 16.10 10.53
C ASP A 280 27.36 16.23 10.49
N LYS A 281 27.89 16.77 9.37
CA LYS A 281 29.32 17.03 9.16
C LYS A 281 30.23 15.86 9.53
N GLY A 282 29.86 14.66 9.04
CA GLY A 282 30.57 13.43 9.30
C GLY A 282 30.04 12.60 10.47
N TYR A 283 29.13 13.14 11.28
CA TYR A 283 28.46 12.33 12.28
C TYR A 283 27.24 11.64 11.66
N ILE A 284 27.25 10.33 11.61
CA ILE A 284 26.16 9.50 11.09
C ILE A 284 25.46 8.82 12.26
N LYS A 285 24.12 8.89 12.28
CA LYS A 285 23.27 8.07 13.12
C LYS A 285 22.28 7.29 12.28
N VAL A 286 22.04 6.05 12.65
CA VAL A 286 21.10 5.16 11.97
C VAL A 286 20.02 4.74 12.93
N TYR A 287 18.79 4.93 12.52
CA TYR A 287 17.59 4.55 13.25
C TYR A 287 16.82 3.49 12.45
N VAL A 288 16.33 2.48 13.15
CA VAL A 288 15.40 1.49 12.62
C VAL A 288 14.17 1.50 13.54
N ASP A 289 12.99 1.72 12.96
CA ASP A 289 11.72 1.84 13.69
C ASP A 289 11.81 2.83 14.88
N GLY A 290 12.53 3.95 14.64
CA GLY A 290 12.74 5.02 15.62
C GLY A 290 13.81 4.76 16.67
N GLU A 291 14.35 3.54 16.78
CA GLU A 291 15.43 3.22 17.71
C GLU A 291 16.80 3.52 17.08
N LEU A 292 17.68 4.19 17.82
CA LEU A 292 19.08 4.40 17.44
C LEU A 292 19.83 3.06 17.50
N VAL A 293 20.20 2.51 16.33
CA VAL A 293 20.82 1.18 16.22
C VAL A 293 22.31 1.22 15.91
N ALA A 294 22.79 2.31 15.32
CA ALA A 294 24.23 2.52 15.09
C ALA A 294 24.54 4.02 14.98
N GLU A 295 25.76 4.38 15.34
CA GLU A 295 26.28 5.73 15.16
C GLU A 295 27.79 5.73 14.85
N LYS A 296 28.25 6.78 14.19
CA LYS A 296 29.66 7.00 13.86
C LYS A 296 29.96 8.49 13.94
N GLU A 297 30.72 8.89 14.94
CA GLU A 297 31.04 10.30 15.21
C GLU A 297 31.84 10.96 14.07
N GLU A 298 32.72 10.20 13.43
CA GLU A 298 33.52 10.67 12.29
C GLU A 298 33.43 9.66 11.14
N ALA A 299 32.65 10.01 10.11
CA ALA A 299 32.59 9.23 8.87
C ALA A 299 33.90 9.38 8.08
N SER A 300 34.93 8.73 8.56
CA SER A 300 36.25 8.76 7.90
C SER A 300 36.26 7.78 6.72
N VAL A 301 36.74 8.25 5.59
CA VAL A 301 37.08 7.42 4.44
C VAL A 301 38.47 6.82 4.61
N LYS A 302 38.80 5.80 3.84
CA LYS A 302 40.12 5.21 3.84
C LYS A 302 41.18 6.28 3.51
N GLY A 303 42.13 6.48 4.37
CA GLY A 303 43.11 7.59 4.33
C GLY A 303 42.93 8.58 5.47
N GLY A 304 41.87 8.46 6.28
CA GLY A 304 41.63 9.21 7.51
C GLY A 304 40.99 10.57 7.33
N GLU A 305 40.56 10.91 6.13
CA GLU A 305 39.82 12.15 5.86
C GLU A 305 38.34 11.98 6.25
N VAL A 306 37.78 12.98 6.94
CA VAL A 306 36.38 12.98 7.36
C VAL A 306 35.51 13.52 6.25
N LEU A 307 34.36 12.86 5.99
CA LEU A 307 33.34 13.32 5.07
C LEU A 307 32.56 14.46 5.72
N GLU A 308 32.79 15.71 5.31
CA GLU A 308 32.13 16.87 5.90
C GLU A 308 30.79 17.24 5.22
N SER A 309 30.60 16.80 3.99
CA SER A 309 29.38 17.05 3.20
C SER A 309 29.17 15.98 2.14
N VAL A 310 27.93 15.89 1.65
CA VAL A 310 27.52 14.99 0.57
C VAL A 310 26.82 15.79 -0.52
N ASP A 311 27.15 15.54 -1.78
CA ASP A 311 26.48 16.10 -2.95
C ASP A 311 25.62 15.02 -3.64
N PHE A 312 24.30 15.07 -3.47
CA PHE A 312 23.38 14.13 -4.09
C PHE A 312 23.10 14.40 -5.57
N THR A 313 23.71 15.45 -6.14
CA THR A 313 23.58 15.81 -7.56
C THR A 313 24.78 15.40 -8.39
N THR A 314 25.77 14.76 -7.75
CA THR A 314 27.00 14.35 -8.40
C THR A 314 26.85 13.04 -9.17
N GLY A 315 27.65 12.85 -10.21
CA GLY A 315 27.70 11.63 -10.98
C GLY A 315 26.52 11.40 -11.93
N GLU A 316 25.61 12.35 -12.06
CA GLU A 316 24.48 12.27 -12.98
C GLU A 316 24.97 12.44 -14.43
N SER A 317 24.87 11.38 -15.21
CA SER A 317 24.95 11.37 -16.68
C SER A 317 23.66 10.79 -17.21
N ILE A 318 22.93 11.58 -17.98
CA ILE A 318 21.62 11.18 -18.53
C ILE A 318 21.77 11.00 -20.05
N ASP A 319 21.38 9.84 -20.56
CA ASP A 319 21.36 9.54 -21.99
C ASP A 319 20.23 10.28 -22.74
N ALA A 320 20.17 10.11 -24.05
CA ALA A 320 19.15 10.75 -24.89
C ALA A 320 17.71 10.27 -24.59
N SER A 321 17.52 9.14 -23.89
CA SER A 321 16.21 8.64 -23.44
C SER A 321 15.79 9.22 -22.08
N GLY A 322 16.71 9.93 -21.40
CA GLY A 322 16.49 10.46 -20.06
C GLY A 322 16.78 9.46 -18.94
N ARG A 323 17.44 8.35 -19.26
CA ARG A 323 17.93 7.35 -18.30
C ARG A 323 19.38 7.65 -17.95
N PRO A 324 19.83 7.35 -16.73
CA PRO A 324 21.26 7.43 -16.40
C PRO A 324 22.09 6.58 -17.36
N ASP A 325 23.12 7.21 -17.95
CA ASP A 325 23.95 6.61 -18.97
C ASP A 325 24.90 5.55 -18.38
N GLU A 326 24.72 4.30 -18.77
CA GLU A 326 25.56 3.17 -18.38
C GLU A 326 26.78 2.98 -19.29
N ASP A 327 26.75 3.51 -20.52
CA ASP A 327 27.80 3.33 -21.54
C ASP A 327 29.11 4.07 -21.18
N GLY A 328 29.04 5.11 -20.37
CA GLY A 328 30.20 5.84 -19.85
C GLY A 328 30.90 5.17 -18.67
N GLY A 329 30.48 4.00 -18.26
CA GLY A 329 31.14 3.14 -17.31
C GLY A 329 30.85 3.41 -15.85
N ARG A 330 29.79 3.99 -15.39
CA ARG A 330 29.32 4.00 -13.98
C ARG A 330 28.20 5.04 -13.77
N PRO A 331 26.92 4.72 -13.99
CA PRO A 331 25.84 5.65 -13.75
C PRO A 331 25.66 5.86 -12.24
N ARG A 332 26.15 6.99 -11.75
CA ARG A 332 26.11 7.35 -10.33
C ARG A 332 24.99 8.33 -10.03
N ALA A 333 23.85 8.12 -10.67
CA ALA A 333 22.63 8.83 -10.34
C ALA A 333 22.13 8.44 -8.94
N PHE A 334 21.22 9.22 -8.40
CA PHE A 334 20.48 8.83 -7.21
C PHE A 334 19.42 7.80 -7.58
N TRP A 335 19.61 6.58 -7.11
CA TRP A 335 18.76 5.44 -7.41
C TRP A 335 17.91 5.01 -6.22
N PHE A 336 16.81 4.37 -6.55
CA PHE A 336 16.03 3.51 -5.68
C PHE A 336 16.02 2.10 -6.25
N GLY A 337 16.22 1.12 -5.38
CA GLY A 337 16.20 -0.29 -5.76
C GLY A 337 17.39 -0.77 -6.56
N TYR A 338 18.39 0.08 -6.81
CA TYR A 338 19.55 -0.23 -7.62
C TYR A 338 20.78 0.56 -7.22
N SER A 339 21.96 -0.01 -7.41
CA SER A 339 23.22 0.72 -7.49
C SER A 339 24.14 0.03 -8.50
N TYR A 340 25.08 0.81 -9.01
CA TYR A 340 25.99 0.33 -10.04
C TYR A 340 26.81 -0.89 -9.60
N SER A 341 26.86 -1.96 -10.43
CA SER A 341 27.76 -3.09 -10.35
C SER A 341 28.53 -3.26 -11.67
N THR A 342 29.82 -3.63 -11.60
CA THR A 342 30.65 -3.89 -12.79
C THR A 342 30.43 -5.28 -13.36
N ASP A 343 30.04 -6.24 -12.52
CA ASP A 343 30.11 -7.65 -12.83
C ASP A 343 28.74 -8.23 -13.21
N ASP A 344 27.70 -7.87 -12.46
CA ASP A 344 26.31 -8.27 -12.73
C ASP A 344 25.37 -7.10 -12.45
N PRO A 345 24.64 -6.59 -13.45
CA PRO A 345 23.75 -5.46 -13.26
C PRO A 345 22.57 -5.75 -12.31
N THR A 346 22.23 -7.02 -12.04
CA THR A 346 21.14 -7.40 -11.13
C THR A 346 21.61 -7.74 -9.72
N ALA A 347 22.92 -7.86 -9.49
CA ALA A 347 23.50 -8.28 -8.21
C ALA A 347 23.25 -7.30 -7.05
N ARG A 348 22.68 -6.11 -7.33
CA ARG A 348 22.44 -5.04 -6.35
C ARG A 348 21.02 -4.53 -6.33
N ASP A 349 20.13 -5.18 -7.06
CA ASP A 349 18.72 -4.81 -7.08
C ASP A 349 18.06 -5.10 -5.71
N PHE A 350 17.12 -4.28 -5.30
CA PHE A 350 16.30 -4.52 -4.12
C PHE A 350 15.04 -5.28 -4.52
N ASP A 351 14.85 -6.45 -3.94
CA ASP A 351 13.64 -7.24 -4.10
C ASP A 351 12.70 -6.94 -2.93
N GLY A 352 11.72 -6.07 -3.18
CA GLY A 352 10.78 -5.68 -2.14
C GLY A 352 10.01 -4.39 -2.42
N MET A 353 9.24 -3.97 -1.43
CA MET A 353 8.39 -2.79 -1.46
C MET A 353 9.07 -1.60 -0.78
N ILE A 354 8.84 -0.40 -1.34
CA ILE A 354 9.31 0.87 -0.79
C ILE A 354 8.11 1.82 -0.67
N ALA A 355 8.10 2.60 0.41
CA ALA A 355 7.16 3.67 0.65
C ALA A 355 7.83 4.82 1.44
N GLU A 356 7.21 5.99 1.45
CA GLU A 356 7.54 7.10 2.33
C GLU A 356 9.03 7.51 2.30
N ALA A 357 9.66 7.47 1.13
CA ALA A 357 11.05 7.86 0.99
C ALA A 357 11.22 9.39 1.00
N ARG A 358 12.16 9.89 1.79
CA ARG A 358 12.33 11.33 2.03
C ARG A 358 13.80 11.73 2.12
N ILE A 359 14.06 12.98 1.75
CA ILE A 359 15.35 13.65 2.01
C ILE A 359 15.05 14.98 2.69
N TRP A 360 15.74 15.21 3.80
CA TRP A 360 15.72 16.46 4.55
C TRP A 360 17.08 17.15 4.45
N ASN A 361 17.11 18.48 4.42
CA ASN A 361 18.35 19.25 4.45
C ASN A 361 18.84 19.59 5.88
N ARG A 362 18.44 18.80 6.85
CA ARG A 362 18.82 18.86 8.25
C ARG A 362 18.89 17.45 8.86
N ALA A 363 19.68 17.29 9.90
CA ALA A 363 19.65 16.08 10.71
C ALA A 363 18.43 16.15 11.64
N LEU A 364 17.49 15.21 11.47
CA LEU A 364 16.34 15.07 12.36
C LEU A 364 16.79 14.56 13.73
N THR A 365 16.09 14.98 14.78
CA THR A 365 16.28 14.44 16.12
C THR A 365 15.54 13.12 16.31
N ALA A 366 15.88 12.36 17.34
CA ALA A 366 15.17 11.13 17.66
C ALA A 366 13.68 11.38 17.98
N GLU A 367 13.35 12.52 18.61
CA GLU A 367 11.99 12.91 18.92
C GLU A 367 11.18 13.21 17.65
N GLU A 368 11.80 13.84 16.65
CA GLU A 368 11.15 14.11 15.36
C GLU A 368 10.90 12.81 14.58
N ILE A 369 11.89 11.89 14.56
CA ILE A 369 11.75 10.58 13.91
C ILE A 369 10.66 9.75 14.59
N ASN A 370 10.52 9.87 15.93
CA ASN A 370 9.49 9.16 16.71
C ASN A 370 8.19 9.95 16.88
N ALA A 371 8.01 11.07 16.17
CA ALA A 371 6.75 11.81 16.22
C ALA A 371 5.60 10.92 15.69
N GLU A 372 4.39 11.20 16.18
CA GLU A 372 3.20 10.43 15.81
C GLU A 372 3.06 10.36 14.28
N ASN A 373 2.87 9.17 13.76
CA ASN A 373 2.71 8.85 12.34
C ASN A 373 3.91 9.15 11.44
N HIS A 374 5.04 9.59 11.95
CA HIS A 374 6.19 10.02 11.14
C HIS A 374 6.65 8.95 10.14
N PHE A 375 6.63 7.66 10.50
CA PHE A 375 7.04 6.58 9.61
C PHE A 375 6.15 6.44 8.38
N TYR A 376 4.87 6.79 8.52
CA TYR A 376 3.84 6.55 7.51
C TYR A 376 3.38 7.82 6.79
N LYS A 377 3.63 8.99 7.36
CA LYS A 377 3.20 10.26 6.78
C LYS A 377 3.89 11.46 7.43
N VAL A 378 4.30 12.42 6.59
CA VAL A 378 4.68 13.77 7.04
C VAL A 378 3.99 14.80 6.14
N SER A 379 3.90 16.06 6.61
CA SER A 379 3.43 17.14 5.74
C SER A 379 4.47 17.46 4.67
N PRO A 380 4.11 17.58 3.39
CA PRO A 380 5.03 18.08 2.34
C PRO A 380 5.61 19.46 2.62
N ASP A 381 4.94 20.27 3.45
CA ASP A 381 5.37 21.61 3.85
C ASP A 381 6.29 21.62 5.09
N SER A 382 6.73 20.43 5.56
CA SER A 382 7.60 20.32 6.73
C SER A 382 8.94 21.03 6.52
N GLU A 383 9.40 21.76 7.55
CA GLU A 383 10.65 22.52 7.48
C GLU A 383 11.85 21.61 7.22
N GLY A 384 12.60 21.92 6.19
CA GLY A 384 13.80 21.16 5.81
C GLY A 384 13.55 19.95 4.92
N LEU A 385 12.30 19.60 4.62
CA LEU A 385 11.99 18.55 3.67
C LEU A 385 12.29 19.03 2.24
N VAL A 386 13.13 18.30 1.51
CA VAL A 386 13.58 18.71 0.15
C VAL A 386 13.15 17.75 -0.95
N ALA A 387 12.79 16.53 -0.60
CA ALA A 387 12.16 15.57 -1.52
C ALA A 387 11.32 14.56 -0.74
N TYR A 388 10.19 14.18 -1.30
CA TYR A 388 9.26 13.24 -0.68
C TYR A 388 8.51 12.40 -1.71
N TRP A 389 8.83 11.13 -1.78
CA TRP A 389 8.20 10.14 -2.65
C TRP A 389 7.39 9.15 -1.81
N LYS A 390 6.07 9.21 -1.94
CA LYS A 390 5.16 8.32 -1.18
C LYS A 390 5.11 6.91 -1.73
N PHE A 391 5.42 6.72 -3.01
CA PHE A 391 5.26 5.46 -3.73
C PHE A 391 3.82 4.94 -3.72
N ASN A 392 2.86 5.83 -3.95
CA ASN A 392 1.43 5.54 -3.92
C ASN A 392 0.67 6.06 -5.16
N ASP A 393 1.35 6.22 -6.29
CA ASP A 393 0.76 6.78 -7.54
C ASP A 393 -0.21 5.81 -8.24
N GLU A 394 -0.29 4.54 -7.81
CA GLU A 394 -1.22 3.48 -8.25
C GLU A 394 -1.05 3.03 -9.70
N LYS A 395 -0.21 3.67 -10.51
CA LYS A 395 0.04 3.31 -11.91
C LYS A 395 1.28 3.98 -12.48
N GLY A 396 1.84 3.32 -13.51
CA GLY A 396 2.92 3.88 -14.33
C GLY A 396 4.32 3.61 -13.78
N ALA A 397 5.32 4.18 -14.48
CA ALA A 397 6.74 4.04 -14.24
C ALA A 397 7.35 5.33 -13.65
N SER A 398 6.58 6.06 -12.86
CA SER A 398 7.02 7.31 -12.24
C SER A 398 6.43 7.42 -10.85
N VAL A 399 7.20 7.97 -9.91
CA VAL A 399 6.73 8.31 -8.57
C VAL A 399 6.82 9.80 -8.35
N THR A 400 5.74 10.39 -7.86
CA THR A 400 5.63 11.83 -7.64
C THR A 400 6.45 12.29 -6.44
N ASP A 401 7.32 13.31 -6.62
CA ASP A 401 7.88 14.07 -5.52
C ASP A 401 6.89 15.16 -5.09
N HIS A 402 6.41 15.08 -3.88
CA HIS A 402 5.39 15.95 -3.30
C HIS A 402 5.92 17.31 -2.82
N VAL A 403 7.24 17.60 -2.95
CA VAL A 403 7.88 18.82 -2.44
C VAL A 403 8.38 19.72 -3.58
N ASN A 404 9.32 19.24 -4.39
CA ASN A 404 10.00 20.06 -5.40
C ASN A 404 9.81 19.54 -6.84
N GLY A 405 8.99 18.51 -7.03
CA GLY A 405 8.70 17.93 -8.34
C GLY A 405 9.88 17.19 -8.97
N ASN A 406 10.82 16.70 -8.17
CA ASN A 406 11.90 15.79 -8.58
C ASN A 406 11.35 14.36 -8.69
N ASN A 407 10.45 14.14 -9.63
CA ASN A 407 9.79 12.85 -9.77
C ASN A 407 10.80 11.75 -10.11
N LEU A 408 10.54 10.54 -9.59
CA LEU A 408 11.26 9.35 -10.02
C LEU A 408 10.78 8.92 -11.41
N LYS A 409 11.70 8.36 -12.16
CA LYS A 409 11.46 7.58 -13.37
C LYS A 409 11.97 6.17 -13.11
N ALA A 410 11.32 5.17 -13.70
CA ALA A 410 11.73 3.78 -13.61
C ALA A 410 11.86 3.15 -14.99
N ASP A 411 12.57 2.02 -15.08
CA ASP A 411 12.78 1.28 -16.32
C ASP A 411 11.45 0.78 -16.92
N HIS A 412 10.51 0.39 -16.05
CA HIS A 412 9.16 -0.03 -16.45
C HIS A 412 8.12 0.27 -15.36
N GLU A 413 6.87 -0.04 -15.61
CA GLU A 413 5.78 0.17 -14.67
C GLU A 413 6.02 -0.58 -13.36
N PHE A 414 5.77 0.07 -12.21
CA PHE A 414 5.84 -0.56 -10.91
C PHE A 414 4.69 -1.57 -10.72
N LEU A 415 4.94 -2.61 -9.96
CA LEU A 415 3.88 -3.43 -9.38
C LEU A 415 3.30 -2.69 -8.17
N TRP A 416 2.09 -2.16 -8.31
CA TRP A 416 1.39 -1.45 -7.25
C TRP A 416 0.64 -2.45 -6.36
N VAL A 417 0.95 -2.45 -5.07
CA VAL A 417 0.41 -3.38 -4.08
C VAL A 417 -0.53 -2.65 -3.14
N SER A 418 -1.79 -3.11 -3.07
CA SER A 418 -2.75 -2.60 -2.09
C SER A 418 -2.52 -3.27 -0.74
N LEU A 419 -2.45 -2.46 0.32
CA LEU A 419 -2.26 -2.89 1.70
C LEU A 419 -2.77 -1.82 2.67
N GLU A 420 -2.67 -2.07 3.97
CA GLU A 420 -3.05 -1.10 5.01
C GLU A 420 -1.89 -0.95 5.99
N LEU A 421 -1.34 0.28 6.12
CA LEU A 421 -0.32 0.58 7.12
C LEU A 421 -0.73 1.80 7.97
N PRO A 422 -0.35 1.81 9.27
CA PRO A 422 0.32 0.71 9.98
C PRO A 422 -0.51 -0.57 10.02
N GLU A 423 0.16 -1.71 10.04
CA GLU A 423 -0.49 -3.00 10.29
C GLU A 423 -1.12 -2.99 11.70
N LYS A 424 -2.34 -3.53 11.83
CA LYS A 424 -3.08 -3.57 13.10
C LYS A 424 -2.77 -4.83 13.89
#